data_c064b3931f26957ddd5e4f0e9877871c
#
_entry.id   c064b3931f26957ddd5e4f0e9877871c
#
_cell.length_a   1.000
_cell.length_b   1.000
_cell.length_c   1.000
_cell.angle_alpha   90.00
_cell.angle_beta   90.00
_cell.angle_gamma   90.00
#
_symmetry.space_group_name_H-M   'P 1'
#
loop_
_entity.id
_entity.type
_entity.pdbx_description
1 polymer ?
#
loop_
_entity_poly.entity_id
_entity_poly.type
_entity_poly.pdbx_seq_one_letter_code
_entity_poly.pdbx_strand_id
1 'polypeptide(L)'
;MGTKTKTLKRPHPDTVVEEEAAEVPLTRRSDDEPAAKVSKWTNKTRVLVLAARNINFRGRHLMTDIKGMMPHGKSDSKMQKKESLFAVNEIAEMKNCSKCLLFEGRKKKDVYLWAANVARGPSVKFEVENIHTMAELKMTGNCLAASRPILSFCPNFSQEVHWTLMKELLTSIFGIPNHHPKSQPFFDHVFTFSIVDGKIWFRNYQIVEESGSLAEVGPRMVLNPIKVFDGAFCGQTLWENGSYVTPCAKRSMIKRMKAGKYQQKLASKAAYEASRPTEPTYKVDETEEVFNTIETEDKENDDSNATASKPKFNKKKMKKKSKK
;
A
#
# COMPACT_ATOMS: atom_id res chain seq x y z
N MET A 1 -24.46 46.23 -39.71
CA MET A 1 -24.42 44.82 -40.15
C MET A 1 -23.56 44.07 -39.13
N GLY A 2 -24.19 43.41 -38.19
CA GLY A 2 -23.52 42.67 -37.11
C GLY A 2 -23.67 41.17 -37.34
N THR A 3 -22.60 40.51 -37.62
CA THR A 3 -22.52 39.04 -37.76
C THR A 3 -22.60 38.39 -36.41
N LYS A 4 -23.66 37.68 -36.13
CA LYS A 4 -23.83 36.85 -34.94
C LYS A 4 -23.05 35.54 -35.14
N THR A 5 -21.91 35.38 -34.46
CA THR A 5 -21.19 34.13 -34.33
C THR A 5 -22.01 33.14 -33.49
N LYS A 6 -22.50 32.07 -34.10
CA LYS A 6 -23.15 30.96 -33.40
C LYS A 6 -22.05 30.14 -32.69
N THR A 7 -22.00 30.21 -31.36
CA THR A 7 -21.21 29.31 -30.55
C THR A 7 -21.78 27.88 -30.61
N LEU A 8 -21.07 26.97 -31.23
CA LEU A 8 -21.37 25.53 -31.21
C LEU A 8 -21.21 25.02 -29.77
N LYS A 9 -22.30 24.69 -29.12
CA LYS A 9 -22.28 23.94 -27.85
C LYS A 9 -21.73 22.54 -28.11
N ARG A 10 -20.61 22.18 -27.44
CA ARG A 10 -20.15 20.80 -27.39
C ARG A 10 -21.22 19.94 -26.70
N PRO A 11 -21.57 18.77 -27.25
CA PRO A 11 -22.55 17.89 -26.63
C PRO A 11 -21.96 17.33 -25.31
N HIS A 12 -22.81 17.28 -24.29
CA HIS A 12 -22.51 16.71 -22.98
C HIS A 12 -22.22 15.21 -23.12
N PRO A 13 -21.21 14.65 -22.44
CA PRO A 13 -20.78 13.24 -22.63
C PRO A 13 -21.79 12.18 -22.14
N ASP A 14 -22.92 12.58 -21.58
CA ASP A 14 -23.90 11.68 -20.97
C ASP A 14 -25.23 11.53 -21.74
N THR A 15 -25.37 12.18 -22.89
CA THR A 15 -26.49 11.88 -23.80
C THR A 15 -26.14 10.66 -24.63
N VAL A 16 -26.63 9.50 -24.19
CA VAL A 16 -26.70 8.31 -25.03
C VAL A 16 -27.77 8.59 -26.09
N VAL A 17 -27.34 9.12 -27.22
CA VAL A 17 -28.13 9.05 -28.44
C VAL A 17 -28.08 7.56 -28.84
N GLU A 18 -29.21 6.89 -28.82
CA GLU A 18 -29.41 5.65 -29.56
C GLU A 18 -29.27 5.98 -31.04
N GLU A 19 -28.04 6.09 -31.54
CA GLU A 19 -27.81 6.01 -32.97
C GLU A 19 -28.13 4.57 -33.40
N GLU A 20 -29.24 4.44 -34.13
CA GLU A 20 -29.45 3.28 -34.99
C GLU A 20 -28.12 3.00 -35.70
N ALA A 21 -27.66 1.77 -35.60
CA ALA A 21 -26.42 1.31 -36.23
C ALA A 21 -26.54 1.60 -37.74
N ALA A 22 -25.88 2.66 -38.18
CA ALA A 22 -25.71 2.90 -39.62
C ALA A 22 -25.03 1.64 -40.15
N GLU A 23 -25.75 0.91 -40.99
CA GLU A 23 -25.22 -0.22 -41.73
C GLU A 23 -24.01 0.26 -42.54
N VAL A 24 -22.83 -0.10 -42.11
CA VAL A 24 -21.60 0.13 -42.86
C VAL A 24 -21.75 -0.59 -44.17
N PRO A 25 -21.70 0.12 -45.32
CA PRO A 25 -21.87 -0.57 -46.62
C PRO A 25 -20.85 -1.68 -46.76
N LEU A 26 -21.34 -2.89 -47.00
CA LEU A 26 -20.55 -4.07 -47.28
C LEU A 26 -19.70 -3.81 -48.51
N THR A 27 -18.50 -3.30 -48.32
CA THR A 27 -17.47 -3.34 -49.38
C THR A 27 -17.22 -4.81 -49.67
N ARG A 28 -17.65 -5.29 -50.86
CA ARG A 28 -17.39 -6.64 -51.33
C ARG A 28 -15.91 -6.87 -51.36
N ARG A 29 -15.39 -7.53 -50.32
CA ARG A 29 -14.12 -8.22 -50.36
C ARG A 29 -14.36 -9.51 -51.11
N SER A 30 -13.39 -9.93 -51.87
CA SER A 30 -13.43 -11.12 -52.72
C SER A 30 -13.52 -12.45 -51.95
N ASP A 31 -13.55 -12.41 -50.62
CA ASP A 31 -13.75 -13.53 -49.75
C ASP A 31 -15.06 -13.37 -49.03
N ASP A 32 -15.96 -14.33 -49.13
CA ASP A 32 -17.32 -14.36 -48.58
C ASP A 32 -17.41 -14.36 -47.04
N GLU A 33 -16.43 -13.82 -46.33
CA GLU A 33 -16.51 -13.67 -44.89
C GLU A 33 -17.32 -12.42 -44.50
N PRO A 34 -18.40 -12.60 -43.71
CA PRO A 34 -19.21 -11.48 -43.24
C PRO A 34 -18.32 -10.54 -42.39
N ALA A 35 -18.39 -9.24 -42.70
CA ALA A 35 -17.65 -8.23 -41.97
C ALA A 35 -17.89 -8.39 -40.44
N ALA A 36 -16.81 -8.56 -39.68
CA ALA A 36 -16.89 -8.74 -38.22
C ALA A 36 -17.67 -7.56 -37.64
N LYS A 37 -18.80 -7.86 -36.98
CA LYS A 37 -19.59 -6.84 -36.27
C LYS A 37 -18.72 -6.23 -35.20
N VAL A 38 -18.50 -4.91 -35.27
CA VAL A 38 -17.80 -4.18 -34.20
C VAL A 38 -18.63 -4.29 -32.93
N SER A 39 -18.12 -5.02 -31.97
CA SER A 39 -18.84 -5.21 -30.71
C SER A 39 -18.87 -3.91 -29.90
N LYS A 40 -20.08 -3.44 -29.61
CA LYS A 40 -20.31 -2.24 -28.81
C LYS A 40 -19.89 -2.52 -27.35
N TRP A 41 -19.22 -1.54 -26.69
CA TRP A 41 -18.91 -1.65 -25.27
C TRP A 41 -20.20 -1.71 -24.42
N THR A 42 -20.49 -2.90 -23.90
CA THR A 42 -21.71 -3.17 -23.11
C THR A 42 -21.45 -3.09 -21.60
N ASN A 43 -20.26 -3.49 -21.16
CA ASN A 43 -19.92 -3.50 -19.73
C ASN A 43 -19.40 -2.13 -19.29
N LYS A 44 -20.21 -1.37 -18.53
CA LYS A 44 -19.88 -0.05 -18.00
C LYS A 44 -19.26 -0.10 -16.59
N THR A 45 -18.58 -1.19 -16.20
CA THR A 45 -17.91 -1.26 -14.90
C THR A 45 -16.85 -0.17 -14.76
N ARG A 46 -16.93 0.56 -13.66
CA ARG A 46 -15.97 1.61 -13.30
C ARG A 46 -15.58 1.43 -11.84
N VAL A 47 -14.32 1.68 -11.54
CA VAL A 47 -13.75 1.55 -10.19
C VAL A 47 -13.48 2.93 -9.63
N LEU A 48 -14.06 3.24 -8.49
CA LEU A 48 -13.73 4.44 -7.73
C LEU A 48 -12.49 4.20 -6.87
N VAL A 49 -11.45 4.99 -7.05
CA VAL A 49 -10.23 4.92 -6.25
C VAL A 49 -10.14 6.16 -5.36
N LEU A 50 -10.28 5.95 -4.06
CA LEU A 50 -10.30 7.00 -3.04
C LEU A 50 -9.20 6.82 -2.01
N ALA A 51 -8.80 7.93 -1.39
CA ALA A 51 -7.98 7.90 -0.19
C ALA A 51 -8.63 8.70 0.95
N ALA A 52 -8.62 8.15 2.14
CA ALA A 52 -8.94 8.91 3.34
C ALA A 52 -7.79 9.89 3.69
N ARG A 53 -8.12 11.01 4.35
CA ARG A 53 -7.10 11.89 4.96
C ARG A 53 -6.30 11.06 5.97
N ASN A 54 -5.04 11.38 6.21
CA ASN A 54 -4.09 10.65 7.06
C ASN A 54 -3.38 9.45 6.42
N ILE A 55 -3.58 9.19 5.16
CA ILE A 55 -2.75 8.22 4.44
C ILE A 55 -1.30 8.71 4.40
N ASN A 56 -0.35 7.80 4.56
CA ASN A 56 1.07 8.10 4.44
C ASN A 56 1.49 8.36 2.99
N PHE A 57 2.70 8.84 2.80
CA PHE A 57 3.25 9.16 1.48
C PHE A 57 3.28 7.91 0.56
N ARG A 58 3.82 6.78 1.05
CA ARG A 58 3.87 5.52 0.29
C ARG A 58 2.50 5.03 -0.14
N GLY A 59 1.51 5.07 0.75
CA GLY A 59 0.15 4.68 0.41
C GLY A 59 -0.49 5.57 -0.66
N ARG A 60 -0.18 6.87 -0.69
CA ARG A 60 -0.65 7.77 -1.77
C ARG A 60 -0.02 7.45 -3.11
N HIS A 61 1.28 7.16 -3.12
CA HIS A 61 1.97 6.75 -4.34
C HIS A 61 1.43 5.42 -4.86
N LEU A 62 1.26 4.43 -3.96
CA LEU A 62 0.62 3.15 -4.32
C LEU A 62 -0.77 3.35 -4.94
N MET A 63 -1.60 4.23 -4.35
CA MET A 63 -2.91 4.56 -4.92
C MET A 63 -2.79 5.17 -6.32
N THR A 64 -1.81 6.05 -6.53
CA THR A 64 -1.57 6.68 -7.83
C THR A 64 -1.09 5.66 -8.86
N ASP A 65 -0.20 4.76 -8.46
CA ASP A 65 0.31 3.68 -9.32
C ASP A 65 -0.83 2.73 -9.74
N ILE A 66 -1.64 2.27 -8.77
CA ILE A 66 -2.80 1.40 -9.05
C ILE A 66 -3.78 2.10 -9.98
N LYS A 67 -4.09 3.40 -9.73
CA LYS A 67 -4.96 4.17 -10.60
C LYS A 67 -4.40 4.28 -12.03
N GLY A 68 -3.09 4.49 -12.16
CA GLY A 68 -2.41 4.59 -13.47
C GLY A 68 -2.53 3.31 -14.30
N MET A 69 -2.53 2.16 -13.64
CA MET A 69 -2.69 0.85 -14.28
C MET A 69 -4.15 0.51 -14.66
N MET A 70 -5.14 1.25 -14.12
CA MET A 70 -6.57 0.99 -14.37
C MET A 70 -7.21 2.10 -15.21
N PRO A 71 -7.35 1.94 -16.54
CA PRO A 71 -7.97 2.95 -17.40
C PRO A 71 -9.47 3.21 -17.06
N HIS A 72 -10.16 2.22 -16.50
CA HIS A 72 -11.53 2.32 -16.02
C HIS A 72 -11.66 2.89 -14.60
N GLY A 73 -10.53 3.26 -13.97
CA GLY A 73 -10.48 3.87 -12.64
C GLY A 73 -10.85 5.35 -12.66
N LYS A 74 -11.77 5.76 -11.79
CA LYS A 74 -12.07 7.16 -11.48
C LYS A 74 -11.54 7.51 -10.10
N SER A 75 -11.05 8.73 -9.91
CA SER A 75 -10.63 9.23 -8.60
C SER A 75 -11.50 10.38 -8.13
N ASP A 76 -11.53 10.57 -6.84
CA ASP A 76 -12.17 11.71 -6.21
C ASP A 76 -11.25 12.41 -5.20
N SER A 77 -11.77 13.50 -4.62
CA SER A 77 -11.13 14.20 -3.52
C SER A 77 -10.94 13.26 -2.31
N LYS A 78 -10.03 13.61 -1.42
CA LYS A 78 -9.78 12.81 -0.22
C LYS A 78 -10.97 12.87 0.72
N MET A 79 -11.48 11.71 1.13
CA MET A 79 -12.51 11.59 2.14
C MET A 79 -12.05 12.16 3.49
N GLN A 80 -12.93 12.88 4.19
CA GLN A 80 -12.61 13.42 5.51
C GLN A 80 -12.62 12.31 6.56
N LYS A 81 -11.85 12.47 7.63
CA LYS A 81 -11.73 11.47 8.69
C LYS A 81 -13.03 11.24 9.47
N LYS A 82 -13.90 12.23 9.53
CA LYS A 82 -15.17 12.19 10.27
C LYS A 82 -16.32 11.60 9.47
N GLU A 83 -16.16 11.46 8.17
CA GLU A 83 -17.18 10.90 7.29
C GLU A 83 -17.34 9.41 7.55
N SER A 84 -18.57 8.93 7.50
CA SER A 84 -18.87 7.51 7.60
C SER A 84 -18.40 6.77 6.34
N LEU A 85 -18.06 5.50 6.46
CA LEU A 85 -17.73 4.68 5.29
C LEU A 85 -18.91 4.55 4.32
N PHE A 86 -20.13 4.73 4.81
CA PHE A 86 -21.33 4.69 3.98
C PHE A 86 -21.35 5.82 2.94
N ALA A 87 -20.84 7.01 3.26
CA ALA A 87 -20.72 8.11 2.32
C ALA A 87 -19.90 7.77 1.05
N VAL A 88 -19.03 6.75 1.14
CA VAL A 88 -18.28 6.25 -0.02
C VAL A 88 -19.21 5.64 -1.06
N ASN A 89 -20.31 4.99 -0.64
CA ASN A 89 -21.29 4.43 -1.56
C ASN A 89 -22.02 5.54 -2.32
N GLU A 90 -22.42 6.61 -1.65
CA GLU A 90 -23.06 7.77 -2.26
C GLU A 90 -22.15 8.45 -3.29
N ILE A 91 -20.86 8.62 -2.95
CA ILE A 91 -19.85 9.16 -3.88
C ILE A 91 -19.68 8.24 -5.09
N ALA A 92 -19.67 6.93 -4.88
CA ALA A 92 -19.52 5.97 -5.96
C ALA A 92 -20.73 5.98 -6.90
N GLU A 93 -21.94 6.09 -6.38
CA GLU A 93 -23.16 6.21 -7.15
C GLU A 93 -23.19 7.52 -7.95
N MET A 94 -22.88 8.66 -7.34
CA MET A 94 -22.79 9.94 -8.04
C MET A 94 -21.78 9.92 -9.20
N LYS A 95 -20.73 9.10 -9.09
CA LYS A 95 -19.73 8.95 -10.15
C LYS A 95 -20.00 7.79 -11.10
N ASN A 96 -21.13 7.12 -10.96
CA ASN A 96 -21.48 5.92 -11.71
C ASN A 96 -20.35 4.87 -11.67
N CYS A 97 -19.87 4.56 -10.46
CA CYS A 97 -18.86 3.53 -10.21
C CYS A 97 -19.50 2.34 -9.51
N SER A 98 -19.33 1.14 -10.07
CA SER A 98 -19.87 -0.10 -9.50
C SER A 98 -18.94 -0.74 -8.47
N LYS A 99 -17.67 -0.40 -8.49
CA LYS A 99 -16.63 -0.95 -7.62
C LYS A 99 -15.87 0.19 -6.93
N CYS A 100 -15.30 -0.11 -5.77
CA CYS A 100 -14.54 0.87 -5.01
C CYS A 100 -13.28 0.27 -4.40
N LEU A 101 -12.18 1.02 -4.47
CA LEU A 101 -10.94 0.82 -3.74
C LEU A 101 -10.72 2.03 -2.83
N LEU A 102 -10.87 1.84 -1.51
CA LEU A 102 -10.63 2.89 -0.54
C LEU A 102 -9.34 2.62 0.25
N PHE A 103 -8.42 3.56 0.19
CA PHE A 103 -7.18 3.54 0.96
C PHE A 103 -7.36 4.33 2.26
N GLU A 104 -7.37 3.64 3.38
CA GLU A 104 -7.47 4.21 4.72
C GLU A 104 -6.09 4.25 5.39
N GLY A 105 -5.67 5.41 5.88
CA GLY A 105 -4.45 5.55 6.68
C GLY A 105 -4.74 5.65 8.16
N ARG A 106 -4.11 4.80 8.99
CA ARG A 106 -4.24 4.85 10.45
C ARG A 106 -2.95 5.35 11.08
N LYS A 107 -3.04 6.42 11.88
CA LYS A 107 -1.90 7.05 12.59
C LYS A 107 -0.72 7.42 11.67
N LYS A 108 -0.96 7.65 10.37
CA LYS A 108 0.06 7.92 9.34
C LYS A 108 1.15 6.82 9.21
N LYS A 109 0.90 5.62 9.73
CA LYS A 109 1.83 4.48 9.69
C LYS A 109 1.25 3.30 8.95
N ASP A 110 0.06 2.89 9.31
CA ASP A 110 -0.59 1.69 8.82
C ASP A 110 -1.53 2.06 7.67
N VAL A 111 -1.56 1.24 6.63
CA VAL A 111 -2.43 1.42 5.45
C VAL A 111 -3.38 0.24 5.39
N TYR A 112 -4.64 0.53 5.22
CA TYR A 112 -5.69 -0.45 4.98
C TYR A 112 -6.30 -0.19 3.61
N LEU A 113 -6.63 -1.26 2.92
CA LEU A 113 -7.31 -1.24 1.64
C LEU A 113 -8.68 -1.89 1.80
N TRP A 114 -9.71 -1.17 1.44
CA TRP A 114 -11.03 -1.72 1.27
C TRP A 114 -11.30 -1.94 -0.20
N ALA A 115 -11.68 -3.14 -0.54
CA ALA A 115 -12.16 -3.52 -1.86
C ALA A 115 -13.64 -3.85 -1.74
N ALA A 116 -14.49 -3.15 -2.48
CA ALA A 116 -15.93 -3.28 -2.34
C ALA A 116 -16.64 -3.27 -3.69
N ASN A 117 -17.72 -4.04 -3.76
CA ASN A 117 -18.74 -3.92 -4.78
C ASN A 117 -19.85 -3.01 -4.21
N VAL A 118 -20.06 -1.84 -4.82
CA VAL A 118 -20.91 -0.78 -4.27
C VAL A 118 -22.40 -1.15 -4.28
N ALA A 119 -22.87 -1.83 -5.33
CA ALA A 119 -24.30 -2.05 -5.53
C ALA A 119 -24.94 -2.93 -4.46
N ARG A 120 -24.31 -4.08 -4.15
CA ARG A 120 -24.88 -5.10 -3.27
C ARG A 120 -23.86 -5.75 -2.33
N GLY A 121 -22.62 -5.25 -2.26
CA GLY A 121 -21.52 -5.95 -1.64
C GLY A 121 -21.02 -7.10 -2.53
N PRO A 122 -20.15 -7.96 -2.06
CA PRO A 122 -19.46 -7.92 -0.77
C PRO A 122 -18.36 -6.88 -0.69
N SER A 123 -17.83 -6.67 0.51
CA SER A 123 -16.63 -5.86 0.72
C SER A 123 -15.61 -6.58 1.59
N VAL A 124 -14.33 -6.36 1.28
CA VAL A 124 -13.21 -6.98 1.99
C VAL A 124 -12.28 -5.89 2.49
N LYS A 125 -11.87 -6.01 3.75
CA LYS A 125 -10.86 -5.15 4.36
C LYS A 125 -9.53 -5.87 4.44
N PHE A 126 -8.49 -5.26 3.88
CA PHE A 126 -7.11 -5.73 3.94
C PHE A 126 -6.23 -4.78 4.74
N GLU A 127 -5.22 -5.30 5.42
CA GLU A 127 -4.03 -4.54 5.80
C GLU A 127 -3.03 -4.61 4.67
N VAL A 128 -2.45 -3.47 4.28
CA VAL A 128 -1.43 -3.42 3.24
C VAL A 128 -0.06 -3.39 3.89
N GLU A 129 0.69 -4.46 3.69
CA GLU A 129 2.06 -4.63 4.17
C GLU A 129 3.05 -4.53 3.00
N ASN A 130 4.32 -4.29 3.28
CA ASN A 130 5.43 -4.32 2.30
C ASN A 130 5.14 -3.51 1.02
N ILE A 131 4.76 -2.25 1.20
CA ILE A 131 4.46 -1.35 0.09
C ILE A 131 5.76 -0.88 -0.55
N HIS A 132 5.93 -1.17 -1.84
CA HIS A 132 6.96 -0.60 -2.70
C HIS A 132 6.30 -0.03 -3.95
N THR A 133 6.51 1.25 -4.18
CA THR A 133 5.92 1.97 -5.31
C THR A 133 6.78 1.84 -6.56
N MET A 134 6.21 2.10 -7.74
CA MET A 134 6.94 2.04 -9.00
C MET A 134 8.13 3.02 -9.01
N ALA A 135 7.95 4.21 -8.46
CA ALA A 135 9.02 5.22 -8.37
C ALA A 135 10.18 4.81 -7.43
N GLU A 136 9.89 4.01 -6.38
CA GLU A 136 10.89 3.52 -5.43
C GLU A 136 11.72 2.37 -6.03
N LEU A 137 11.09 1.47 -6.77
CA LEU A 137 11.72 0.23 -7.21
C LEU A 137 12.62 0.38 -8.43
N LYS A 138 12.41 1.35 -9.32
CA LYS A 138 13.17 1.53 -10.57
C LYS A 138 13.44 0.21 -11.29
N MET A 139 12.39 -0.60 -11.47
CA MET A 139 12.49 -1.90 -12.13
C MET A 139 12.75 -1.77 -13.64
N THR A 140 13.25 -2.82 -14.25
CA THR A 140 13.59 -2.86 -15.68
C THR A 140 12.36 -3.02 -16.58
N GLY A 141 11.26 -3.57 -16.06
CA GLY A 141 10.02 -3.74 -16.80
C GLY A 141 9.31 -2.41 -17.04
N ASN A 142 8.61 -2.32 -18.16
CA ASN A 142 7.76 -1.20 -18.53
C ASN A 142 6.45 -1.74 -19.11
N CYS A 143 5.37 -0.99 -19.03
CA CYS A 143 4.10 -1.35 -19.68
C CYS A 143 3.46 -0.13 -20.32
N LEU A 144 2.71 -0.36 -21.39
CA LEU A 144 1.99 0.72 -22.05
C LEU A 144 0.88 1.26 -21.15
N ALA A 145 0.76 2.56 -21.10
CA ALA A 145 -0.32 3.20 -20.35
C ALA A 145 -1.67 2.74 -20.90
N ALA A 146 -2.57 2.31 -20.00
CA ALA A 146 -3.90 1.84 -20.34
C ALA A 146 -3.98 0.54 -21.16
N SER A 147 -2.92 -0.24 -21.25
CA SER A 147 -2.97 -1.61 -21.77
C SER A 147 -3.77 -2.53 -20.81
N ARG A 148 -4.16 -3.68 -21.32
CA ARG A 148 -5.00 -4.64 -20.58
C ARG A 148 -4.14 -5.64 -19.83
N PRO A 149 -4.30 -5.78 -18.51
CA PRO A 149 -3.60 -6.82 -17.75
C PRO A 149 -4.22 -8.19 -17.98
N ILE A 150 -3.39 -9.21 -17.97
CA ILE A 150 -3.80 -10.59 -17.73
C ILE A 150 -3.83 -10.78 -16.21
N LEU A 151 -4.89 -11.38 -15.68
CA LEU A 151 -5.00 -11.67 -14.25
C LEU A 151 -4.60 -13.11 -13.98
N SER A 152 -3.55 -13.32 -13.22
CA SER A 152 -3.05 -14.62 -12.81
C SER A 152 -3.27 -14.84 -11.33
N PHE A 153 -3.97 -15.92 -10.98
CA PHE A 153 -4.23 -16.33 -9.60
C PHE A 153 -3.65 -17.71 -9.31
N CYS A 154 -2.99 -17.89 -8.17
CA CYS A 154 -2.49 -19.20 -7.80
C CYS A 154 -3.65 -20.19 -7.48
N PRO A 155 -3.45 -21.52 -7.61
CA PRO A 155 -4.48 -22.52 -7.34
C PRO A 155 -5.09 -22.45 -5.94
N ASN A 156 -4.35 -21.94 -4.96
CA ASN A 156 -4.78 -21.84 -3.58
C ASN A 156 -6.05 -20.96 -3.39
N PHE A 157 -6.34 -20.05 -4.34
CA PHE A 157 -7.58 -19.28 -4.32
C PHE A 157 -8.86 -20.11 -4.48
N SER A 158 -8.75 -21.33 -4.97
CA SER A 158 -9.89 -22.23 -5.15
C SER A 158 -10.08 -23.22 -4.02
N GLN A 159 -9.22 -23.21 -2.99
CA GLN A 159 -9.28 -24.17 -1.88
C GLN A 159 -10.39 -23.85 -0.86
N GLU A 160 -10.59 -22.58 -0.55
CA GLU A 160 -11.56 -22.15 0.46
C GLU A 160 -12.49 -21.07 -0.09
N VAL A 161 -13.73 -21.06 0.40
CA VAL A 161 -14.81 -20.18 -0.09
C VAL A 161 -14.45 -18.69 0.01
N HIS A 162 -13.81 -18.29 1.12
CA HIS A 162 -13.44 -16.89 1.30
C HIS A 162 -12.34 -16.43 0.32
N TRP A 163 -11.40 -17.32 -0.06
CA TRP A 163 -10.42 -17.02 -1.10
C TRP A 163 -11.07 -16.90 -2.48
N THR A 164 -12.02 -17.79 -2.79
CA THR A 164 -12.77 -17.74 -4.04
C THR A 164 -13.55 -16.42 -4.16
N LEU A 165 -14.21 -15.98 -3.09
CA LEU A 165 -14.90 -14.70 -3.06
C LEU A 165 -13.93 -13.51 -3.27
N MET A 166 -12.76 -13.53 -2.61
CA MET A 166 -11.74 -12.51 -2.81
C MET A 166 -11.20 -12.51 -4.23
N LYS A 167 -10.99 -13.68 -4.85
CA LYS A 167 -10.59 -13.82 -6.25
C LYS A 167 -11.59 -13.12 -7.18
N GLU A 168 -12.87 -13.44 -7.05
CA GLU A 168 -13.92 -12.84 -7.87
C GLU A 168 -14.00 -11.32 -7.69
N LEU A 169 -13.88 -10.84 -6.45
CA LEU A 169 -13.87 -9.42 -6.17
C LEU A 169 -12.66 -8.73 -6.80
N LEU A 170 -11.45 -9.28 -6.65
CA LEU A 170 -10.23 -8.73 -7.26
C LEU A 170 -10.29 -8.80 -8.78
N THR A 171 -10.80 -9.90 -9.36
CA THR A 171 -11.02 -10.02 -10.79
C THR A 171 -11.96 -8.95 -11.30
N SER A 172 -13.05 -8.69 -10.60
CA SER A 172 -14.03 -7.67 -10.99
C SER A 172 -13.51 -6.23 -10.85
N ILE A 173 -12.51 -5.97 -10.01
CA ILE A 173 -11.91 -4.66 -9.78
C ILE A 173 -10.76 -4.41 -10.77
N PHE A 174 -9.84 -5.35 -10.91
CA PHE A 174 -8.64 -5.20 -11.74
C PHE A 174 -8.86 -5.59 -13.21
N GLY A 175 -9.91 -6.38 -13.49
CA GLY A 175 -10.28 -6.73 -14.85
C GLY A 175 -10.81 -5.53 -15.63
N ILE A 176 -10.22 -5.25 -16.77
CA ILE A 176 -10.69 -4.17 -17.65
C ILE A 176 -11.84 -4.70 -18.52
N PRO A 177 -12.96 -3.99 -18.58
CA PRO A 177 -14.08 -4.36 -19.45
C PRO A 177 -13.66 -4.45 -20.90
N ASN A 178 -14.26 -5.38 -21.65
CA ASN A 178 -14.02 -5.50 -23.07
C ASN A 178 -14.47 -4.24 -23.81
N HIS A 179 -13.68 -3.84 -24.82
CA HIS A 179 -13.93 -2.65 -25.63
C HIS A 179 -14.06 -1.34 -24.85
N HIS A 180 -13.39 -1.23 -23.70
CA HIS A 180 -13.37 0.00 -22.91
C HIS A 180 -12.69 1.12 -23.72
N PRO A 181 -13.32 2.32 -23.88
CA PRO A 181 -12.84 3.35 -24.81
C PRO A 181 -11.47 3.94 -24.47
N LYS A 182 -11.03 3.83 -23.21
CA LYS A 182 -9.72 4.32 -22.75
C LYS A 182 -8.66 3.22 -22.66
N SER A 183 -9.01 1.96 -22.91
CA SER A 183 -8.06 0.86 -22.87
C SER A 183 -7.48 0.57 -24.24
N GLN A 184 -6.20 0.28 -24.29
CA GLN A 184 -5.56 -0.26 -25.48
C GLN A 184 -5.95 -1.74 -25.65
N PRO A 185 -6.06 -2.25 -26.89
CA PRO A 185 -6.47 -3.64 -27.14
C PRO A 185 -5.38 -4.68 -26.81
N PHE A 186 -4.20 -4.25 -26.38
CA PHE A 186 -3.04 -5.13 -26.17
C PHE A 186 -3.00 -5.67 -24.75
N PHE A 187 -2.43 -6.88 -24.63
CA PHE A 187 -2.04 -7.51 -23.37
C PHE A 187 -0.52 -7.50 -23.30
N ASP A 188 0.05 -6.62 -22.52
CA ASP A 188 1.50 -6.46 -22.37
C ASP A 188 2.00 -6.74 -20.95
N HIS A 189 1.10 -6.89 -19.98
CA HIS A 189 1.47 -7.13 -18.59
C HIS A 189 0.51 -8.08 -17.87
N VAL A 190 1.01 -8.66 -16.76
CA VAL A 190 0.31 -9.65 -15.95
C VAL A 190 0.25 -9.17 -14.50
N PHE A 191 -0.96 -9.11 -13.93
CA PHE A 191 -1.15 -8.96 -12.48
C PHE A 191 -1.19 -10.34 -11.84
N THR A 192 -0.21 -10.65 -11.04
CA THR A 192 -0.10 -11.92 -10.35
C THR A 192 -0.53 -11.77 -8.89
N PHE A 193 -1.47 -12.61 -8.48
CA PHE A 193 -1.94 -12.74 -7.11
C PHE A 193 -1.56 -14.13 -6.59
N SER A 194 -0.69 -14.18 -5.58
CA SER A 194 -0.25 -15.43 -4.96
C SER A 194 -0.59 -15.44 -3.48
N ILE A 195 -1.10 -16.57 -2.96
CA ILE A 195 -1.34 -16.74 -1.52
C ILE A 195 -0.12 -17.41 -0.91
N VAL A 196 0.53 -16.69 0.00
CA VAL A 196 1.67 -17.17 0.80
C VAL A 196 1.44 -16.77 2.25
N ASP A 197 1.54 -17.69 3.17
CA ASP A 197 1.31 -17.47 4.62
C ASP A 197 -0.06 -16.82 4.95
N GLY A 198 -1.11 -17.21 4.24
CA GLY A 198 -2.45 -16.64 4.43
C GLY A 198 -2.58 -15.17 4.01
N LYS A 199 -1.66 -14.66 3.19
CA LYS A 199 -1.66 -13.31 2.65
C LYS A 199 -1.59 -13.32 1.14
N ILE A 200 -2.19 -12.32 0.51
CA ILE A 200 -2.17 -12.16 -0.95
C ILE A 200 -0.99 -11.27 -1.34
N TRP A 201 -0.08 -11.80 -2.11
CA TRP A 201 1.05 -11.09 -2.68
C TRP A 201 0.67 -10.61 -4.06
N PHE A 202 0.70 -9.31 -4.27
CA PHE A 202 0.46 -8.67 -5.57
C PHE A 202 1.78 -8.30 -6.23
N ARG A 203 1.91 -8.69 -7.50
CA ARG A 203 3.04 -8.35 -8.37
C ARG A 203 2.52 -7.99 -9.76
N ASN A 204 3.23 -7.12 -10.45
CA ASN A 204 2.95 -6.73 -11.82
C ASN A 204 4.20 -6.99 -12.67
N TYR A 205 4.04 -7.76 -13.73
CA TYR A 205 5.09 -8.14 -14.64
C TYR A 205 4.74 -7.74 -16.07
N GLN A 206 5.73 -7.26 -16.81
CA GLN A 206 5.68 -7.10 -18.27
C GLN A 206 5.95 -8.44 -18.94
N ILE A 207 5.25 -8.71 -20.01
CA ILE A 207 5.53 -9.83 -20.92
C ILE A 207 6.58 -9.32 -21.92
N VAL A 208 7.79 -9.87 -21.86
CA VAL A 208 8.92 -9.38 -22.67
C VAL A 208 9.01 -10.12 -24.00
N GLU A 209 8.74 -11.42 -23.98
CA GLU A 209 8.89 -12.29 -25.14
C GLU A 209 7.67 -13.20 -25.30
N GLU A 210 7.46 -13.69 -26.49
CA GLU A 210 6.42 -14.69 -26.80
C GLU A 210 6.64 -16.00 -26.03
N SER A 211 7.88 -16.30 -25.63
CA SER A 211 8.26 -17.42 -24.76
C SER A 211 7.73 -17.31 -23.32
N GLY A 212 7.16 -16.17 -22.93
CA GLY A 212 6.62 -15.92 -21.59
C GLY A 212 7.64 -15.42 -20.57
N SER A 213 8.80 -14.94 -21.00
CA SER A 213 9.76 -14.25 -20.15
C SER A 213 9.13 -12.99 -19.53
N LEU A 214 9.28 -12.81 -18.22
CA LEU A 214 8.63 -11.75 -17.46
C LEU A 214 9.65 -10.80 -16.82
N ALA A 215 9.43 -9.49 -16.98
CA ALA A 215 10.17 -8.44 -16.27
C ALA A 215 9.25 -7.73 -15.28
N GLU A 216 9.70 -7.53 -14.05
CA GLU A 216 8.87 -6.88 -13.05
C GLU A 216 8.79 -5.36 -13.29
N VAL A 217 7.58 -4.82 -13.24
CA VAL A 217 7.26 -3.39 -13.37
C VAL A 217 7.01 -2.75 -12.01
N GLY A 218 6.30 -3.44 -11.13
CA GLY A 218 5.79 -2.92 -9.85
C GLY A 218 4.37 -2.32 -10.02
N PRO A 219 3.76 -1.81 -8.96
CA PRO A 219 4.22 -1.80 -7.57
C PRO A 219 4.17 -3.17 -6.90
N ARG A 220 4.83 -3.30 -5.74
CA ARG A 220 4.73 -4.48 -4.86
C ARG A 220 3.87 -4.16 -3.67
N MET A 221 2.98 -5.06 -3.31
CA MET A 221 2.21 -4.98 -2.07
C MET A 221 1.82 -6.37 -1.58
N VAL A 222 1.63 -6.48 -0.27
CA VAL A 222 1.09 -7.67 0.37
C VAL A 222 -0.22 -7.29 1.04
N LEU A 223 -1.30 -7.97 0.70
CA LEU A 223 -2.62 -7.77 1.26
C LEU A 223 -2.91 -8.84 2.30
N ASN A 224 -3.00 -8.45 3.55
CA ASN A 224 -3.38 -9.33 4.65
C ASN A 224 -4.89 -9.18 4.88
N PRO A 225 -5.72 -10.18 4.57
CA PRO A 225 -7.16 -10.09 4.75
C PRO A 225 -7.51 -10.04 6.24
N ILE A 226 -8.43 -9.16 6.60
CA ILE A 226 -8.87 -8.96 7.98
C ILE A 226 -10.29 -9.49 8.14
N LYS A 227 -11.22 -8.94 7.36
CA LYS A 227 -12.65 -9.26 7.42
C LYS A 227 -13.29 -9.18 6.06
N VAL A 228 -14.29 -10.00 5.84
CA VAL A 228 -15.20 -9.96 4.70
C VAL A 228 -16.58 -9.60 5.21
N PHE A 229 -17.23 -8.66 4.57
CA PHE A 229 -18.57 -8.20 4.89
C PHE A 229 -19.52 -8.49 3.72
N ASP A 230 -20.76 -8.76 4.04
CA ASP A 230 -21.80 -8.99 3.05
C ASP A 230 -22.13 -7.73 2.24
N GLY A 231 -22.25 -6.59 2.90
CA GLY A 231 -22.57 -5.32 2.24
C GLY A 231 -21.36 -4.50 1.82
N ALA A 232 -21.62 -3.40 1.12
CA ALA A 232 -20.61 -2.43 0.74
C ALA A 232 -20.21 -1.58 1.94
N PHE A 233 -19.03 -1.80 2.48
CA PHE A 233 -18.44 -1.13 3.66
C PHE A 233 -19.21 -1.31 4.98
N CYS A 234 -20.30 -2.05 4.98
CA CYS A 234 -21.17 -2.32 6.11
C CYS A 234 -21.78 -3.73 6.00
N GLY A 235 -22.65 -4.09 6.92
CA GLY A 235 -23.34 -5.36 6.91
C GLY A 235 -22.72 -6.41 7.84
N GLN A 236 -23.25 -7.63 7.76
CA GLN A 236 -22.80 -8.75 8.58
C GLN A 236 -21.39 -9.20 8.16
N THR A 237 -20.57 -9.60 9.13
CA THR A 237 -19.26 -10.20 8.86
C THR A 237 -19.45 -11.64 8.41
N LEU A 238 -19.09 -11.95 7.17
CA LEU A 238 -19.14 -13.30 6.60
C LEU A 238 -17.93 -14.14 7.04
N TRP A 239 -16.79 -13.51 7.13
CA TRP A 239 -15.54 -14.16 7.51
C TRP A 239 -14.60 -13.19 8.23
N GLU A 240 -13.87 -13.70 9.22
CA GLU A 240 -12.85 -12.95 9.95
C GLU A 240 -11.58 -13.80 10.09
N ASN A 241 -10.43 -13.17 9.87
CA ASN A 241 -9.13 -13.83 10.02
C ASN A 241 -8.77 -13.96 11.51
N GLY A 242 -8.88 -15.16 12.08
CA GLY A 242 -8.55 -15.44 13.48
C GLY A 242 -7.07 -15.25 13.82
N SER A 243 -6.17 -15.40 12.84
CA SER A 243 -4.72 -15.19 13.04
C SER A 243 -4.27 -13.73 12.92
N TYR A 244 -5.19 -12.81 12.61
CA TYR A 244 -4.87 -11.42 12.40
C TYR A 244 -4.48 -10.70 13.69
N VAL A 245 -3.27 -10.17 13.74
CA VAL A 245 -2.78 -9.32 14.83
C VAL A 245 -2.60 -7.89 14.32
N THR A 246 -3.23 -6.94 14.98
CA THR A 246 -3.14 -5.53 14.56
C THR A 246 -1.71 -5.00 14.62
N PRO A 247 -1.29 -4.09 13.71
CA PRO A 247 0.06 -3.52 13.72
C PRO A 247 0.42 -2.84 15.04
N CYS A 248 -0.57 -2.28 15.72
CA CYS A 248 -0.38 -1.68 17.04
C CYS A 248 -0.03 -2.73 18.09
N ALA A 249 -0.71 -3.88 18.08
CA ALA A 249 -0.40 -4.99 18.99
C ALA A 249 0.97 -5.60 18.68
N LYS A 250 1.30 -5.83 17.40
CA LYS A 250 2.64 -6.30 16.97
C LYS A 250 3.75 -5.37 17.49
N ARG A 251 3.59 -4.05 17.32
CA ARG A 251 4.55 -3.05 17.83
C ARG A 251 4.63 -3.02 19.36
N SER A 252 3.52 -3.23 20.07
CA SER A 252 3.49 -3.32 21.53
C SER A 252 4.24 -4.55 22.03
N MET A 253 4.04 -5.72 21.41
CA MET A 253 4.79 -6.95 21.70
C MET A 253 6.30 -6.75 21.53
N ILE A 254 6.71 -6.19 20.40
CA ILE A 254 8.14 -5.92 20.14
C ILE A 254 8.74 -4.99 21.18
N LYS A 255 7.99 -3.96 21.62
CA LYS A 255 8.44 -3.05 22.69
C LYS A 255 8.59 -3.77 24.02
N ARG A 256 7.64 -4.64 24.37
CA ARG A 256 7.72 -5.45 25.61
C ARG A 256 8.91 -6.39 25.60
N MET A 257 9.15 -7.08 24.46
CA MET A 257 10.32 -7.94 24.32
C MET A 257 11.64 -7.18 24.44
N LYS A 258 11.74 -5.99 23.82
CA LYS A 258 12.93 -5.13 23.95
C LYS A 258 13.12 -4.63 25.37
N ALA A 259 12.06 -4.28 26.07
CA ALA A 259 12.10 -3.87 27.49
C ALA A 259 12.57 -5.01 28.39
N GLY A 260 12.03 -6.23 28.18
CA GLY A 260 12.48 -7.42 28.91
C GLY A 260 13.97 -7.73 28.70
N LYS A 261 14.46 -7.69 27.46
CA LYS A 261 15.89 -7.85 27.18
C LYS A 261 16.76 -6.79 27.85
N TYR A 262 16.28 -5.56 27.91
CA TYR A 262 17.00 -4.48 28.60
C TYR A 262 17.05 -4.70 30.12
N GLN A 263 15.93 -5.12 30.73
CA GLN A 263 15.88 -5.47 32.16
C GLN A 263 16.82 -6.63 32.50
N GLN A 264 16.84 -7.69 31.66
CA GLN A 264 17.78 -8.80 31.82
C GLN A 264 19.25 -8.34 31.75
N LYS A 265 19.55 -7.45 30.79
CA LYS A 265 20.89 -6.87 30.65
C LYS A 265 21.31 -6.06 31.90
N LEU A 266 20.38 -5.26 32.46
CA LEU A 266 20.63 -4.52 33.70
C LEU A 266 20.82 -5.46 34.89
N ALA A 267 20.00 -6.50 35.01
CA ALA A 267 20.12 -7.49 36.08
C ALA A 267 21.45 -8.27 35.99
N SER A 268 21.83 -8.69 34.77
CA SER A 268 23.12 -9.34 34.56
C SER A 268 24.32 -8.45 34.90
N LYS A 269 24.21 -7.14 34.55
CA LYS A 269 25.24 -6.16 34.88
C LYS A 269 25.36 -5.94 36.39
N ALA A 270 24.21 -5.78 37.08
CA ALA A 270 24.17 -5.65 38.53
C ALA A 270 24.70 -6.92 39.25
N ALA A 271 24.35 -8.11 38.76
CA ALA A 271 24.89 -9.38 39.28
C ALA A 271 26.40 -9.50 39.08
N TYR A 272 26.89 -9.06 37.90
CA TYR A 272 28.35 -9.04 37.66
C TYR A 272 29.06 -8.04 38.58
N GLU A 273 28.51 -6.84 38.75
CA GLU A 273 29.07 -5.83 39.67
C GLU A 273 29.07 -6.32 41.14
N ALA A 274 27.98 -7.03 41.54
CA ALA A 274 27.89 -7.61 42.89
C ALA A 274 28.85 -8.81 43.10
N SER A 275 29.13 -9.57 42.06
CA SER A 275 30.08 -10.71 42.12
C SER A 275 31.53 -10.29 41.98
N ARG A 276 31.80 -9.05 41.61
CA ARG A 276 33.16 -8.53 41.48
C ARG A 276 33.79 -8.40 42.87
N PRO A 277 34.94 -9.06 43.16
CA PRO A 277 35.61 -8.90 44.42
C PRO A 277 36.01 -7.45 44.67
N THR A 278 35.66 -6.94 45.86
CA THR A 278 35.91 -5.54 46.25
C THR A 278 37.40 -5.28 46.52
N GLU A 279 38.14 -6.37 46.77
CA GLU A 279 39.60 -6.31 47.00
C GLU A 279 40.36 -6.79 45.75
N PRO A 280 41.49 -6.20 45.41
CA PRO A 280 42.30 -6.65 44.30
C PRO A 280 42.76 -8.09 44.53
N THR A 281 42.46 -8.97 43.57
CA THR A 281 42.74 -10.42 43.64
C THR A 281 44.24 -10.73 43.53
N TYR A 282 45.06 -9.78 43.18
CA TYR A 282 46.51 -9.89 43.12
C TYR A 282 47.13 -9.20 44.34
N LYS A 283 48.11 -9.88 44.91
CA LYS A 283 48.95 -9.26 45.97
C LYS A 283 49.69 -8.11 45.30
N VAL A 284 49.50 -6.89 45.84
CA VAL A 284 50.30 -5.75 45.44
C VAL A 284 51.74 -6.08 45.76
N ASP A 285 52.62 -6.06 44.77
CA ASP A 285 54.05 -6.27 45.00
C ASP A 285 54.60 -5.17 45.90
N GLU A 286 55.33 -5.52 46.91
CA GLU A 286 55.95 -4.56 47.85
C GLU A 286 56.80 -3.50 47.13
N THR A 287 57.21 -3.78 45.90
CA THR A 287 57.93 -2.84 45.02
C THR A 287 57.04 -1.77 44.41
N GLU A 288 55.70 -1.97 44.26
CA GLU A 288 54.79 -0.96 43.74
C GLU A 288 54.52 0.14 44.76
N GLU A 289 54.61 -0.13 46.07
CA GLU A 289 54.50 0.90 47.09
C GLU A 289 55.63 1.94 47.02
N VAL A 290 56.82 1.53 46.59
CA VAL A 290 58.02 2.38 46.46
C VAL A 290 57.86 3.29 45.21
N PHE A 291 57.27 2.79 44.15
CA PHE A 291 57.06 3.59 42.93
C PHE A 291 55.85 4.53 43.06
N ASN A 292 54.80 4.20 43.81
CA ASN A 292 53.65 5.07 44.04
C ASN A 292 53.97 6.31 44.87
N THR A 293 55.03 6.25 45.71
CA THR A 293 55.48 7.41 46.48
C THR A 293 56.19 8.46 45.64
N ILE A 294 56.70 8.11 44.45
CA ILE A 294 57.38 9.06 43.54
C ILE A 294 56.39 9.79 42.65
N GLU A 295 55.26 9.16 42.33
CA GLU A 295 54.20 9.79 41.49
C GLU A 295 53.37 10.83 42.21
N THR A 296 53.40 10.94 43.56
CA THR A 296 52.66 11.95 44.31
C THR A 296 53.34 13.29 44.38
N GLU A 297 54.66 13.40 44.13
CA GLU A 297 55.36 14.66 44.12
C GLU A 297 55.28 15.40 42.76
N ASP A 298 55.05 14.68 41.64
CA ASP A 298 54.95 15.28 40.31
C ASP A 298 53.53 15.73 39.92
N LYS A 299 52.48 15.49 40.75
CA LYS A 299 51.09 15.85 40.42
C LYS A 299 50.64 17.24 40.83
N GLU A 300 51.48 17.99 41.54
CA GLU A 300 51.15 19.36 41.93
C GLU A 300 51.48 20.44 40.85
N ASN A 301 52.16 20.05 39.76
CA ASN A 301 52.59 21.03 38.76
C ASN A 301 51.99 20.91 37.34
N ASP A 302 51.07 19.93 37.10
CA ASP A 302 50.53 19.72 35.73
C ASP A 302 48.98 19.88 35.61
N ASP A 303 48.33 20.65 36.51
CA ASP A 303 46.89 20.91 36.44
C ASP A 303 46.52 22.06 35.52
N SER A 304 47.28 22.34 34.47
CA SER A 304 47.00 23.44 33.56
C SER A 304 46.83 23.07 32.08
N ASN A 305 46.76 21.77 31.70
CA ASN A 305 46.52 21.53 30.28
C ASN A 305 46.02 20.09 29.92
N ALA A 306 44.77 19.74 30.18
CA ALA A 306 44.08 18.70 29.41
C ALA A 306 42.56 18.81 29.58
N THR A 307 41.94 19.78 28.94
CA THR A 307 40.49 19.75 28.65
C THR A 307 40.24 18.86 27.43
N ALA A 308 40.14 17.56 27.65
CA ALA A 308 39.58 16.65 26.65
C ALA A 308 38.07 16.57 26.87
N SER A 309 37.34 17.16 25.93
CA SER A 309 35.92 17.30 25.85
C SER A 309 35.18 15.96 25.85
N LYS A 310 34.42 15.69 26.92
CA LYS A 310 33.31 14.70 26.86
C LYS A 310 32.10 15.36 26.18
N PRO A 311 31.42 14.71 25.24
CA PRO A 311 30.23 15.28 24.59
C PRO A 311 29.09 15.41 25.61
N LYS A 312 28.75 16.65 25.99
CA LYS A 312 27.59 16.96 26.81
C LYS A 312 26.33 16.81 25.94
N PHE A 313 25.53 15.81 26.23
CA PHE A 313 24.19 15.64 25.70
C PHE A 313 23.28 16.76 26.24
N ASN A 314 23.05 17.79 25.46
CA ASN A 314 22.16 18.90 25.80
C ASN A 314 20.71 18.45 25.83
N LYS A 315 20.13 18.21 27.01
CA LYS A 315 18.69 18.16 27.24
C LYS A 315 18.10 19.57 27.06
N LYS A 316 17.60 19.89 25.87
CA LYS A 316 16.75 21.07 25.66
C LYS A 316 15.44 20.89 26.45
N LYS A 317 15.28 21.63 27.56
CA LYS A 317 14.01 21.84 28.26
C LYS A 317 13.06 22.56 27.30
N MET A 318 12.01 21.87 26.83
CA MET A 318 10.87 22.53 26.20
C MET A 318 10.05 23.29 27.29
N LYS A 319 10.17 24.62 27.28
CA LYS A 319 9.26 25.50 28.01
C LYS A 319 7.85 25.36 27.43
N LYS A 320 6.90 24.87 28.24
CA LYS A 320 5.47 25.04 28.00
C LYS A 320 5.13 26.52 28.03
N LYS A 321 4.74 27.09 26.89
CA LYS A 321 4.00 28.36 26.86
C LYS A 321 2.52 28.05 27.05
N SER A 322 2.00 28.35 28.23
CA SER A 322 0.58 28.61 28.46
C SER A 322 0.27 29.99 27.87
N LYS A 323 -0.72 30.10 27.02
CA LYS A 323 -1.44 31.35 26.74
C LYS A 323 -2.89 31.01 26.45
N LYS A 324 -3.68 31.56 27.32
CA LYS A 324 -5.00 32.18 27.21
C LYS A 324 -5.90 31.72 26.08
#